data_759f93a3b8b85b21fc766fa3e37d9c6b
#
_entry.id   759f93a3b8b85b21fc766fa3e37d9c6b
#
_cell.length_a   1.000
_cell.length_b   1.000
_cell.length_c   1.000
_cell.angle_alpha   90.00
_cell.angle_beta   90.00
_cell.angle_gamma   90.00
#
_symmetry.space_group_name_H-M   'P 1'
#
loop_
_entity.id
_entity.type
_entity.pdbx_description
1 polymer ?
#
loop_
_entity_poly.entity_id
_entity_poly.type
_entity_poly.pdbx_seq_one_letter_code
_entity_poly.pdbx_strand_id
1 'polypeptide(L)'
;MTYGYCRISTRKQNIERQIRNILSEFPDAVIVQEEYTGTKLDRKEWNKLFSSVRAGDTIIFDSVSRMSRNAAEGVEAYEALYKRGVNLVFLKERHIDTDTYRQTLQNSVQLTGGDVDYILEGVNRYMLALARRQICLAFEQSEKEVAALRQRTKEGIETARLNGKQIGRAAGLTVTTKKSIEAKRLIAAHSKDFGGSLDDAQMMKLAGLARNTFYKYKRELRLGA
;
A
#
# COMPACT_ATOMS: atom_id res chain seq x y z
N MET A 1 -22.93 2.51 5.18
CA MET A 1 -22.32 1.32 4.55
C MET A 1 -21.00 0.99 5.27
N THR A 2 -20.53 -0.27 5.16
CA THR A 2 -19.28 -0.71 5.78
C THR A 2 -18.30 -1.13 4.70
N TYR A 3 -17.09 -0.56 4.73
CA TYR A 3 -16.03 -0.80 3.75
C TYR A 3 -14.80 -1.40 4.43
N GLY A 4 -14.21 -2.43 3.84
CA GLY A 4 -12.92 -2.99 4.28
C GLY A 4 -11.82 -2.56 3.32
N TYR A 5 -10.90 -1.68 3.75
CA TYR A 5 -9.80 -1.23 2.91
C TYR A 5 -8.56 -2.09 3.11
N CYS A 6 -8.17 -2.80 2.05
CA CYS A 6 -7.02 -3.68 2.00
C CYS A 6 -5.96 -3.15 1.05
N ARG A 7 -4.69 -3.11 1.48
CA ARG A 7 -3.58 -2.62 0.66
C ARG A 7 -2.39 -3.55 0.66
N ILE A 8 -1.83 -3.76 -0.54
CA ILE A 8 -0.56 -4.46 -0.75
C ILE A 8 0.42 -3.58 -1.54
N SER A 9 1.72 -3.86 -1.41
CA SER A 9 2.75 -3.12 -2.14
C SER A 9 2.99 -3.71 -3.54
N THR A 10 2.76 -5.00 -3.74
CA THR A 10 2.94 -5.69 -5.03
C THR A 10 1.94 -6.84 -5.16
N ARG A 11 1.56 -7.21 -6.39
CA ARG A 11 0.66 -8.36 -6.69
C ARG A 11 1.13 -9.70 -6.14
N LYS A 12 2.43 -9.84 -5.86
CA LYS A 12 2.97 -11.07 -5.26
C LYS A 12 2.67 -11.21 -3.77
N GLN A 13 2.25 -10.12 -3.10
CA GLN A 13 1.86 -10.16 -1.69
C GLN A 13 0.43 -10.67 -1.56
N ASN A 14 0.21 -11.55 -0.59
CA ASN A 14 -1.11 -12.08 -0.31
C ASN A 14 -1.96 -11.05 0.44
N ILE A 15 -3.04 -10.58 -0.19
CA ILE A 15 -4.03 -9.66 0.40
C ILE A 15 -5.11 -10.42 1.17
N GLU A 16 -5.28 -11.73 0.94
CA GLU A 16 -6.36 -12.56 1.50
C GLU A 16 -6.38 -12.56 3.02
N ARG A 17 -5.21 -12.47 3.67
CA ARG A 17 -5.14 -12.36 5.13
C ARG A 17 -5.87 -11.13 5.65
N GLN A 18 -5.69 -9.97 4.99
CA GLN A 18 -6.37 -8.73 5.40
C GLN A 18 -7.87 -8.85 5.18
N ILE A 19 -8.28 -9.39 4.03
CA ILE A 19 -9.70 -9.62 3.69
C ILE A 19 -10.34 -10.54 4.72
N ARG A 20 -9.71 -11.69 5.02
CA ARG A 20 -10.21 -12.63 6.02
C ARG A 20 -10.34 -12.01 7.40
N ASN A 21 -9.32 -11.24 7.86
CA ASN A 21 -9.37 -10.56 9.15
C ASN A 21 -10.53 -9.57 9.24
N ILE A 22 -10.79 -8.82 8.17
CA ILE A 22 -11.91 -7.87 8.12
C ILE A 22 -13.24 -8.60 8.09
N LEU A 23 -13.42 -9.58 7.19
CA LEU A 23 -14.69 -10.29 7.03
C LEU A 23 -15.02 -11.20 8.22
N SER A 24 -14.05 -11.61 9.03
CA SER A 24 -14.30 -12.38 10.26
C SER A 24 -15.04 -11.57 11.33
N GLU A 25 -14.82 -10.24 11.38
CA GLU A 25 -15.52 -9.35 12.32
C GLU A 25 -16.67 -8.57 11.67
N PHE A 26 -16.55 -8.31 10.36
CA PHE A 26 -17.51 -7.53 9.57
C PHE A 26 -17.85 -8.28 8.27
N PRO A 27 -18.71 -9.33 8.33
CA PRO A 27 -19.01 -10.19 7.17
C PRO A 27 -19.59 -9.44 5.97
N ASP A 28 -20.36 -8.37 6.22
CA ASP A 28 -21.03 -7.58 5.19
C ASP A 28 -20.18 -6.42 4.64
N ALA A 29 -18.89 -6.35 4.99
CA ALA A 29 -18.00 -5.27 4.53
C ALA A 29 -17.70 -5.39 3.04
N VAL A 30 -17.89 -4.30 2.31
CA VAL A 30 -17.50 -4.17 0.90
C VAL A 30 -15.98 -4.00 0.82
N ILE A 31 -15.27 -4.97 0.26
CA ILE A 31 -13.80 -4.96 0.21
C ILE A 31 -13.29 -4.07 -0.92
N VAL A 32 -12.50 -3.05 -0.56
CA VAL A 32 -11.76 -2.19 -1.47
C VAL A 32 -10.29 -2.59 -1.44
N GLN A 33 -9.75 -2.98 -2.61
CA GLN A 33 -8.37 -3.47 -2.73
C GLN A 33 -7.51 -2.45 -3.45
N GLU A 34 -6.36 -2.12 -2.87
CA GLU A 34 -5.38 -1.19 -3.42
C GLU A 34 -4.01 -1.86 -3.60
N GLU A 35 -3.43 -1.71 -4.79
CA GLU A 35 -2.04 -2.10 -5.06
C GLU A 35 -1.19 -0.85 -5.21
N TYR A 36 -0.39 -0.53 -4.17
CA TYR A 36 0.42 0.67 -4.14
C TYR A 36 1.69 0.53 -3.31
N THR A 37 2.84 0.82 -3.93
CA THR A 37 4.16 0.70 -3.30
C THR A 37 4.68 1.96 -2.59
N GLY A 38 4.08 3.11 -2.85
CA GLY A 38 4.48 4.40 -2.28
C GLY A 38 4.12 4.59 -0.81
N THR A 39 4.59 5.71 -0.26
CA THR A 39 4.25 6.17 1.09
C THR A 39 3.10 7.17 1.10
N LYS A 40 2.87 7.89 -0.02
CA LYS A 40 1.82 8.89 -0.16
C LYS A 40 0.42 8.30 -0.11
N LEU A 41 -0.54 9.09 0.35
CA LEU A 41 -1.98 8.76 0.37
C LEU A 41 -2.68 8.96 -0.98
N ASP A 42 -2.07 9.64 -1.94
CA ASP A 42 -2.61 9.81 -3.29
C ASP A 42 -2.62 8.49 -4.05
N ARG A 43 -3.73 7.74 -3.91
CA ARG A 43 -3.95 6.41 -4.47
C ARG A 43 -5.35 6.32 -5.06
N LYS A 44 -5.46 5.62 -6.17
CA LYS A 44 -6.68 5.59 -6.99
C LYS A 44 -7.91 5.08 -6.23
N GLU A 45 -7.80 3.91 -5.62
CA GLU A 45 -8.94 3.30 -4.93
C GLU A 45 -9.21 3.97 -3.57
N TRP A 46 -8.15 4.42 -2.89
CA TRP A 46 -8.29 5.25 -1.70
C TRP A 46 -9.03 6.55 -1.98
N ASN A 47 -8.63 7.29 -3.02
CA ASN A 47 -9.25 8.57 -3.37
C ASN A 47 -10.73 8.41 -3.74
N LYS A 48 -11.09 7.33 -4.44
CA LYS A 48 -12.49 6.99 -4.72
C LYS A 48 -13.27 6.74 -3.43
N LEU A 49 -12.74 5.87 -2.56
CA LEU A 49 -13.37 5.56 -1.28
C LEU A 49 -13.53 6.81 -0.43
N PHE A 50 -12.43 7.57 -0.25
CA PHE A 50 -12.42 8.81 0.53
C PHE A 50 -13.45 9.82 0.04
N SER A 51 -13.66 9.93 -1.27
CA SER A 51 -14.64 10.85 -1.87
C SER A 51 -16.08 10.34 -1.76
N SER A 52 -16.30 9.01 -1.79
CA SER A 52 -17.63 8.40 -1.84
C SER A 52 -18.29 8.23 -0.47
N VAL A 53 -17.49 8.03 0.60
CA VAL A 53 -18.02 7.78 1.95
C VAL A 53 -18.77 8.98 2.52
N ARG A 54 -19.83 8.69 3.28
CA ARG A 54 -20.74 9.67 3.89
C ARG A 54 -20.75 9.50 5.41
N ALA A 55 -21.36 10.48 6.09
CA ALA A 55 -21.59 10.38 7.53
C ALA A 55 -22.37 9.09 7.87
N GLY A 56 -21.91 8.38 8.91
CA GLY A 56 -22.45 7.09 9.33
C GLY A 56 -21.84 5.88 8.62
N ASP A 57 -21.09 6.06 7.51
CA ASP A 57 -20.32 4.97 6.92
C ASP A 57 -19.14 4.56 7.81
N THR A 58 -18.70 3.31 7.67
CA THR A 58 -17.56 2.75 8.42
C THR A 58 -16.47 2.29 7.46
N ILE A 59 -15.22 2.68 7.71
CA ILE A 59 -14.05 2.14 7.00
C ILE A 59 -13.22 1.31 7.98
N ILE A 60 -12.94 0.07 7.60
CA ILE A 60 -12.20 -0.89 8.41
C ILE A 60 -10.82 -1.13 7.79
N PHE A 61 -9.79 -1.10 8.62
CA PHE A 61 -8.40 -1.40 8.26
C PHE A 61 -7.87 -2.56 9.09
N ASP A 62 -7.09 -3.47 8.49
CA ASP A 62 -6.35 -4.52 9.24
C ASP A 62 -5.37 -3.90 10.26
N SER A 63 -4.79 -2.74 9.90
CA SER A 63 -3.90 -1.95 10.77
C SER A 63 -3.74 -0.53 10.25
N VAL A 64 -3.23 0.37 11.09
CA VAL A 64 -2.90 1.77 10.75
C VAL A 64 -2.03 1.87 9.49
N SER A 65 -1.07 0.95 9.32
CA SER A 65 -0.18 0.90 8.16
C SER A 65 -0.90 0.67 6.82
N ARG A 66 -2.15 0.18 6.84
CA ARG A 66 -2.97 0.02 5.62
C ARG A 66 -3.54 1.36 5.20
N MET A 67 -3.96 2.18 6.15
CA MET A 67 -4.41 3.54 5.88
C MET A 67 -3.24 4.40 5.39
N SER A 68 -2.22 4.63 6.19
CA SER A 68 -1.04 5.41 5.79
C SER A 68 0.28 4.84 6.32
N ARG A 69 1.37 5.16 5.62
CA ARG A 69 2.77 4.94 6.03
C ARG A 69 3.49 6.25 6.32
N ASN A 70 2.81 7.38 6.17
CA ASN A 70 3.25 8.69 6.57
C ASN A 70 2.35 9.15 7.70
N ALA A 71 2.94 9.51 8.84
CA ALA A 71 2.19 9.83 10.05
C ALA A 71 1.34 11.10 9.87
N ALA A 72 1.90 12.15 9.31
CA ALA A 72 1.19 13.42 9.12
C ALA A 72 -0.02 13.26 8.20
N GLU A 73 0.17 12.67 6.99
CA GLU A 73 -0.92 12.41 6.05
C GLU A 73 -2.00 11.49 6.64
N GLY A 74 -1.58 10.51 7.48
CA GLY A 74 -2.49 9.58 8.15
C GLY A 74 -3.38 10.28 9.16
N VAL A 75 -2.81 11.14 10.00
CA VAL A 75 -3.55 11.93 11.00
C VAL A 75 -4.51 12.92 10.32
N GLU A 76 -4.06 13.63 9.28
CA GLU A 76 -4.92 14.53 8.51
C GLU A 76 -6.13 13.81 7.91
N ALA A 77 -5.91 12.65 7.27
CA ALA A 77 -6.98 11.86 6.68
C ALA A 77 -7.94 11.31 7.75
N TYR A 78 -7.41 10.88 8.90
CA TYR A 78 -8.21 10.45 10.05
C TYR A 78 -9.13 11.58 10.52
N GLU A 79 -8.57 12.77 10.79
CA GLU A 79 -9.33 13.93 11.26
C GLU A 79 -10.37 14.40 10.22
N ALA A 80 -10.02 14.39 8.94
CA ALA A 80 -10.94 14.76 7.87
C ALA A 80 -12.16 13.81 7.79
N LEU A 81 -11.94 12.49 7.88
CA LEU A 81 -13.01 11.49 7.89
C LEU A 81 -13.84 11.57 9.17
N TYR A 82 -13.20 11.74 10.32
CA TYR A 82 -13.89 11.92 11.60
C TYR A 82 -14.81 13.14 11.60
N LYS A 83 -14.33 14.31 11.10
CA LYS A 83 -15.14 15.53 10.96
C LYS A 83 -16.31 15.36 10.01
N ARG A 84 -16.20 14.46 9.02
CA ARG A 84 -17.28 14.10 8.09
C ARG A 84 -18.28 13.10 8.69
N GLY A 85 -18.07 12.66 9.94
CA GLY A 85 -18.91 11.67 10.60
C GLY A 85 -18.72 10.24 10.10
N VAL A 86 -17.59 9.92 9.47
CA VAL A 86 -17.23 8.57 9.04
C VAL A 86 -16.59 7.83 10.21
N ASN A 87 -16.98 6.58 10.44
CA ASN A 87 -16.37 5.74 11.47
C ASN A 87 -15.12 5.03 10.92
N LEU A 88 -14.05 5.03 11.70
CA LEU A 88 -12.81 4.32 11.38
C LEU A 88 -12.57 3.23 12.41
N VAL A 89 -12.24 2.03 11.93
CA VAL A 89 -11.96 0.86 12.75
C VAL A 89 -10.61 0.28 12.34
N PHE A 90 -9.73 0.07 13.34
CA PHE A 90 -8.40 -0.52 13.13
C PHE A 90 -8.30 -1.82 13.92
N LEU A 91 -8.33 -2.98 13.23
CA LEU A 91 -8.43 -4.30 13.89
C LEU A 91 -7.28 -4.56 14.87
N LYS A 92 -6.09 -4.03 14.62
CA LYS A 92 -4.93 -4.20 15.49
C LYS A 92 -4.74 -3.07 16.49
N GLU A 93 -5.21 -1.88 16.17
CA GLU A 93 -5.04 -0.68 16.99
C GLU A 93 -6.40 -0.12 17.42
N ARG A 94 -7.24 -0.94 18.11
CA ARG A 94 -8.61 -0.61 18.51
C ARG A 94 -8.72 0.65 19.40
N HIS A 95 -7.65 0.97 20.09
CA HIS A 95 -7.60 2.14 20.97
C HIS A 95 -7.69 3.48 20.23
N ILE A 96 -7.52 3.48 18.90
CA ILE A 96 -7.68 4.66 18.05
C ILE A 96 -8.92 4.58 17.15
N ASP A 97 -9.81 3.62 17.34
CA ASP A 97 -11.10 3.60 16.64
C ASP A 97 -11.87 4.90 16.93
N THR A 98 -12.59 5.41 15.94
CA THR A 98 -13.36 6.66 16.11
C THR A 98 -14.41 6.58 17.21
N ASP A 99 -14.92 5.39 17.49
CA ASP A 99 -15.87 5.20 18.61
C ASP A 99 -15.18 5.35 19.96
N THR A 100 -13.97 4.82 20.14
CA THR A 100 -13.15 5.01 21.34
C THR A 100 -12.84 6.50 21.53
N TYR A 101 -12.48 7.19 20.46
CA TYR A 101 -12.24 8.62 20.49
C TYR A 101 -13.51 9.41 20.87
N ARG A 102 -14.66 9.06 20.30
CA ARG A 102 -15.97 9.68 20.59
C ARG A 102 -16.40 9.43 22.04
N GLN A 103 -16.22 8.21 22.56
CA GLN A 103 -16.51 7.89 23.96
C GLN A 103 -15.65 8.73 24.92
N THR A 104 -14.38 8.95 24.62
CA THR A 104 -13.52 9.86 25.41
C THR A 104 -14.08 11.28 25.45
N LEU A 105 -14.68 11.75 24.34
CA LEU A 105 -15.36 13.04 24.25
C LEU A 105 -16.66 13.08 25.07
N GLN A 106 -17.45 12.01 25.01
CA GLN A 106 -18.75 11.92 25.70
C GLN A 106 -18.58 11.71 27.22
N ASN A 107 -17.51 11.04 27.62
CA ASN A 107 -17.13 10.84 29.04
C ASN A 107 -16.42 12.06 29.63
N SER A 108 -16.55 13.24 28.98
CA SER A 108 -16.08 14.49 29.56
C SER A 108 -16.77 14.72 30.94
N VAL A 109 -16.00 15.20 31.90
CA VAL A 109 -16.52 15.50 33.22
C VAL A 109 -17.59 16.60 33.10
N GLN A 110 -18.79 16.33 33.65
CA GLN A 110 -19.89 17.28 33.58
C GLN A 110 -19.55 18.53 34.40
N LEU A 111 -19.87 19.68 33.83
CA LEU A 111 -19.72 20.97 34.51
C LEU A 111 -20.79 21.12 35.60
N THR A 112 -20.43 21.72 36.72
CA THR A 112 -21.27 21.85 37.91
C THR A 112 -22.00 23.20 37.99
N GLY A 113 -21.59 24.17 37.19
CA GLY A 113 -22.09 25.56 37.22
C GLY A 113 -21.37 26.45 38.23
N GLY A 114 -20.26 25.96 38.84
CA GLY A 114 -19.49 26.69 39.85
C GLY A 114 -18.03 26.94 39.43
N ASP A 115 -17.26 27.57 40.33
CA ASP A 115 -15.84 27.92 40.10
C ASP A 115 -14.94 26.72 39.79
N VAL A 116 -15.34 25.51 40.21
CA VAL A 116 -14.65 24.25 39.91
C VAL A 116 -14.63 23.93 38.42
N ASP A 117 -15.54 24.52 37.64
CA ASP A 117 -15.66 24.27 36.22
C ASP A 117 -14.43 24.72 35.43
N TYR A 118 -13.68 25.72 35.91
CA TYR A 118 -12.38 26.07 35.32
C TYR A 118 -11.37 24.93 35.33
N ILE A 119 -11.38 24.12 36.40
CA ILE A 119 -10.52 22.92 36.50
C ILE A 119 -11.08 21.81 35.60
N LEU A 120 -12.41 21.58 35.64
CA LEU A 120 -13.07 20.52 34.87
C LEU A 120 -12.92 20.74 33.37
N GLU A 121 -13.03 21.97 32.91
CA GLU A 121 -12.72 22.32 31.50
C GLU A 121 -11.27 22.01 31.13
N GLY A 122 -10.32 22.33 32.02
CA GLY A 122 -8.91 22.00 31.85
C GLY A 122 -8.68 20.48 31.72
N VAL A 123 -9.33 19.69 32.56
CA VAL A 123 -9.28 18.21 32.51
C VAL A 123 -9.87 17.71 31.19
N ASN A 124 -11.03 18.21 30.79
CA ASN A 124 -11.67 17.80 29.52
C ASN A 124 -10.80 18.12 28.31
N ARG A 125 -10.19 19.31 28.25
CA ARG A 125 -9.23 19.68 27.21
C ARG A 125 -8.01 18.77 27.20
N TYR A 126 -7.48 18.40 28.37
CA TYR A 126 -6.36 17.47 28.50
C TYR A 126 -6.72 16.09 27.97
N MET A 127 -7.89 15.54 28.32
CA MET A 127 -8.37 14.24 27.85
C MET A 127 -8.46 14.19 26.32
N LEU A 128 -8.96 15.26 25.69
CA LEU A 128 -9.00 15.41 24.25
C LEU A 128 -7.62 15.43 23.61
N ALA A 129 -6.72 16.23 24.17
CA ALA A 129 -5.34 16.31 23.71
C ALA A 129 -4.63 14.95 23.81
N LEU A 130 -4.88 14.19 24.89
CA LEU A 130 -4.35 12.86 25.10
C LEU A 130 -4.86 11.86 24.07
N ALA A 131 -6.19 11.84 23.81
CA ALA A 131 -6.77 10.97 22.78
C ALA A 131 -6.21 11.27 21.39
N ARG A 132 -6.09 12.54 21.02
CA ARG A 132 -5.44 12.96 19.79
C ARG A 132 -3.97 12.52 19.72
N ARG A 133 -3.25 12.64 20.83
CA ARG A 133 -1.85 12.20 20.93
C ARG A 133 -1.70 10.69 20.70
N GLN A 134 -2.62 9.87 21.19
CA GLN A 134 -2.62 8.42 20.95
C GLN A 134 -2.78 8.10 19.46
N ILE A 135 -3.66 8.80 18.74
CA ILE A 135 -3.81 8.64 17.29
C ILE A 135 -2.49 8.99 16.60
N CYS A 136 -1.89 10.14 16.91
CA CYS A 136 -0.59 10.54 16.35
C CYS A 136 0.49 9.47 16.60
N LEU A 137 0.60 8.98 17.84
CA LEU A 137 1.58 7.96 18.22
C LEU A 137 1.41 6.65 17.45
N ALA A 138 0.18 6.20 17.21
CA ALA A 138 -0.09 4.99 16.44
C ALA A 138 0.42 5.13 14.99
N PHE A 139 0.19 6.27 14.34
CA PHE A 139 0.71 6.55 13.00
C PHE A 139 2.24 6.72 12.98
N GLU A 140 2.83 7.43 13.96
CA GLU A 140 4.28 7.58 14.11
C GLU A 140 4.97 6.22 14.32
N GLN A 141 4.39 5.35 15.14
CA GLN A 141 4.90 4.00 15.36
C GLN A 141 4.87 3.17 14.08
N SER A 142 3.76 3.22 13.34
CA SER A 142 3.64 2.55 12.04
C SER A 142 4.68 3.03 11.04
N GLU A 143 4.97 4.33 10.98
CA GLU A 143 6.01 4.89 10.12
C GLU A 143 7.42 4.41 10.53
N LYS A 144 7.73 4.42 11.83
CA LYS A 144 8.98 3.89 12.40
C LYS A 144 9.19 2.42 12.09
N GLU A 145 8.13 1.59 12.18
CA GLU A 145 8.20 0.17 11.82
C GLU A 145 8.57 -0.04 10.36
N VAL A 146 8.01 0.75 9.44
CA VAL A 146 8.36 0.70 8.02
C VAL A 146 9.82 1.11 7.80
N ALA A 147 10.29 2.16 8.47
CA ALA A 147 11.69 2.61 8.41
C ALA A 147 12.65 1.55 8.95
N ALA A 148 12.35 0.97 10.11
CA ALA A 148 13.13 -0.09 10.74
C ALA A 148 13.20 -1.35 9.84
N LEU A 149 12.09 -1.74 9.20
CA LEU A 149 12.07 -2.86 8.27
C LEU A 149 12.97 -2.62 7.06
N ARG A 150 12.93 -1.40 6.49
CA ARG A 150 13.82 -1.00 5.38
C ARG A 150 15.29 -1.04 5.80
N GLN A 151 15.59 -0.56 7.00
CA GLN A 151 16.95 -0.55 7.53
C GLN A 151 17.47 -1.98 7.72
N ARG A 152 16.72 -2.86 8.39
CA ARG A 152 17.06 -4.28 8.56
C ARG A 152 17.30 -4.98 7.21
N THR A 153 16.50 -4.66 6.19
CA THR A 153 16.66 -5.22 4.85
C THR A 153 17.99 -4.76 4.23
N LYS A 154 18.35 -3.48 4.35
CA LYS A 154 19.65 -2.96 3.87
C LYS A 154 20.82 -3.63 4.58
N GLU A 155 20.76 -3.72 5.91
CA GLU A 155 21.80 -4.35 6.73
C GLU A 155 21.94 -5.85 6.40
N GLY A 156 20.81 -6.55 6.19
CA GLY A 156 20.83 -7.95 5.77
C GLY A 156 21.45 -8.15 4.38
N ILE A 157 21.18 -7.24 3.44
CA ILE A 157 21.82 -7.25 2.12
C ILE A 157 23.33 -7.01 2.24
N GLU A 158 23.75 -6.03 3.05
CA GLU A 158 25.17 -5.75 3.25
C GLU A 158 25.90 -6.92 3.93
N THR A 159 25.31 -7.50 4.97
CA THR A 159 25.84 -8.70 5.63
C THR A 159 25.97 -9.87 4.63
N ALA A 160 24.98 -10.07 3.76
CA ALA A 160 25.06 -11.11 2.74
C ALA A 160 26.18 -10.83 1.73
N ARG A 161 26.42 -9.55 1.38
CA ARG A 161 27.51 -9.13 0.51
C ARG A 161 28.88 -9.41 1.15
N LEU A 162 29.06 -9.03 2.42
CA LEU A 162 30.31 -9.27 3.18
C LEU A 162 30.59 -10.78 3.32
N ASN A 163 29.56 -11.59 3.43
CA ASN A 163 29.66 -13.06 3.47
C ASN A 163 29.85 -13.69 2.07
N GLY A 164 30.13 -12.93 1.04
CA GLY A 164 30.38 -13.42 -0.32
C GLY A 164 29.12 -13.99 -1.03
N LYS A 165 27.93 -13.78 -0.49
CA LYS A 165 26.69 -14.24 -1.15
C LYS A 165 26.39 -13.38 -2.36
N GLN A 166 26.02 -14.01 -3.47
CA GLN A 166 25.55 -13.33 -4.67
C GLN A 166 24.26 -12.53 -4.38
N ILE A 167 24.31 -11.18 -4.50
CA ILE A 167 23.16 -10.31 -4.32
C ILE A 167 22.71 -9.81 -5.68
N GLY A 168 21.44 -10.05 -5.97
CA GLY A 168 20.88 -9.71 -7.26
C GLY A 168 21.25 -10.73 -8.34
N ARG A 169 21.23 -10.27 -9.58
CA ARG A 169 21.50 -11.12 -10.74
C ARG A 169 23.00 -11.29 -10.94
N ALA A 170 23.45 -12.53 -11.14
CA ALA A 170 24.84 -12.78 -11.50
C ALA A 170 25.16 -12.13 -12.86
N ALA A 171 26.35 -11.56 -12.97
CA ALA A 171 26.82 -10.98 -14.22
C ALA A 171 26.84 -12.03 -15.33
N GLY A 172 26.37 -11.66 -16.53
CA GLY A 172 26.33 -12.57 -17.69
C GLY A 172 25.10 -13.49 -17.78
N LEU A 173 24.31 -13.67 -16.72
CA LEU A 173 23.07 -14.45 -16.79
C LEU A 173 21.97 -13.69 -17.54
N THR A 174 21.58 -14.21 -18.71
CA THR A 174 20.40 -13.75 -19.46
C THR A 174 19.15 -14.47 -18.95
N VAL A 175 18.19 -13.71 -18.38
CA VAL A 175 16.89 -14.29 -18.01
C VAL A 175 16.03 -14.44 -19.26
N THR A 176 15.67 -15.65 -19.57
CA THR A 176 14.72 -15.95 -20.63
C THR A 176 13.31 -15.80 -20.05
N THR A 177 12.59 -14.76 -20.42
CA THR A 177 11.19 -14.55 -20.02
C THR A 177 10.25 -15.22 -21.03
N LYS A 178 9.01 -15.56 -20.61
CA LYS A 178 7.99 -16.07 -21.54
C LYS A 178 7.82 -15.15 -22.75
N LYS A 179 7.78 -13.80 -22.51
CA LYS A 179 7.71 -12.81 -23.59
C LYS A 179 8.92 -12.84 -24.52
N SER A 180 10.15 -13.08 -24.01
CA SER A 180 11.33 -13.15 -24.87
C SER A 180 11.36 -14.43 -25.71
N ILE A 181 10.86 -15.55 -25.17
CA ILE A 181 10.74 -16.80 -25.93
C ILE A 181 9.74 -16.63 -27.07
N GLU A 182 8.57 -16.10 -26.76
CA GLU A 182 7.50 -15.87 -27.73
C GLU A 182 7.92 -14.89 -28.83
N ALA A 183 8.55 -13.77 -28.43
CA ALA A 183 9.06 -12.79 -29.37
C ALA A 183 10.15 -13.37 -30.27
N LYS A 184 11.10 -14.16 -29.76
CA LYS A 184 12.11 -14.86 -30.59
C LYS A 184 11.48 -15.86 -31.51
N ARG A 185 10.46 -16.61 -31.09
CA ARG A 185 9.71 -17.55 -31.93
C ARG A 185 9.03 -16.82 -33.09
N LEU A 186 8.38 -15.68 -32.83
CA LEU A 186 7.76 -14.86 -33.89
C LEU A 186 8.80 -14.32 -34.86
N ILE A 187 9.95 -13.83 -34.36
CA ILE A 187 11.04 -13.33 -35.22
C ILE A 187 11.58 -14.46 -36.14
N ALA A 188 11.83 -15.62 -35.59
CA ALA A 188 12.33 -16.77 -36.35
C ALA A 188 11.34 -17.26 -37.40
N ALA A 189 10.02 -17.20 -37.12
CA ALA A 189 8.99 -17.68 -38.05
C ALA A 189 8.65 -16.69 -39.18
N HIS A 190 8.75 -15.38 -38.94
CA HIS A 190 8.16 -14.40 -39.85
C HIS A 190 9.13 -13.34 -40.41
N SER A 191 10.33 -13.17 -39.84
CA SER A 191 11.29 -12.18 -40.32
C SER A 191 11.97 -12.63 -41.61
N LYS A 192 12.13 -11.71 -42.56
CA LYS A 192 12.85 -11.94 -43.83
C LYS A 192 14.25 -12.53 -43.65
N ASP A 193 14.96 -12.16 -42.57
CA ASP A 193 16.30 -12.69 -42.27
C ASP A 193 16.33 -14.18 -41.90
N PHE A 194 15.18 -14.76 -41.60
CA PHE A 194 15.02 -16.17 -41.25
C PHE A 194 14.05 -16.90 -42.19
N GLY A 195 13.89 -16.37 -43.43
CA GLY A 195 13.04 -16.99 -44.45
C GLY A 195 11.57 -16.63 -44.42
N GLY A 196 11.16 -15.69 -43.54
CA GLY A 196 9.79 -15.17 -43.48
C GLY A 196 9.53 -14.03 -44.48
N SER A 197 8.36 -13.40 -44.38
CA SER A 197 7.88 -12.37 -45.30
C SER A 197 7.95 -10.94 -44.76
N LEU A 198 8.11 -10.75 -43.43
CA LEU A 198 8.02 -9.46 -42.78
C LEU A 198 9.35 -8.75 -42.65
N ASP A 199 9.37 -7.44 -42.92
CA ASP A 199 10.53 -6.59 -42.68
C ASP A 199 10.70 -6.26 -41.17
N ASP A 200 11.84 -5.64 -40.83
CA ASP A 200 12.19 -5.32 -39.44
C ASP A 200 11.18 -4.38 -38.75
N ALA A 201 10.62 -3.41 -39.49
CA ALA A 201 9.65 -2.46 -38.95
C ALA A 201 8.30 -3.15 -38.66
N GLN A 202 7.84 -4.01 -39.57
CA GLN A 202 6.64 -4.82 -39.40
C GLN A 202 6.81 -5.82 -38.25
N MET A 203 7.98 -6.47 -38.15
CA MET A 203 8.28 -7.39 -37.07
C MET A 203 8.33 -6.75 -35.71
N MET A 204 8.92 -5.55 -35.58
CA MET A 204 8.92 -4.81 -34.32
C MET A 204 7.50 -4.48 -33.84
N LYS A 205 6.60 -4.09 -34.78
CA LYS A 205 5.17 -3.84 -34.45
C LYS A 205 4.46 -5.13 -34.05
N LEU A 206 4.63 -6.21 -34.79
CA LEU A 206 3.99 -7.50 -34.53
C LEU A 206 4.41 -8.08 -33.17
N ALA A 207 5.70 -8.03 -32.85
CA ALA A 207 6.24 -8.57 -31.60
C ALA A 207 6.14 -7.58 -30.41
N GLY A 208 5.68 -6.34 -30.62
CA GLY A 208 5.60 -5.31 -29.60
C GLY A 208 6.94 -4.97 -28.95
N LEU A 209 8.02 -4.94 -29.76
CA LEU A 209 9.39 -4.77 -29.29
C LEU A 209 9.96 -3.39 -29.67
N ALA A 210 10.70 -2.80 -28.71
CA ALA A 210 11.56 -1.65 -29.01
C ALA A 210 12.76 -2.08 -29.86
N ARG A 211 13.26 -1.17 -30.72
CA ARG A 211 14.34 -1.39 -31.70
C ARG A 211 15.54 -2.14 -31.11
N ASN A 212 16.08 -1.67 -29.99
CA ASN A 212 17.26 -2.28 -29.38
C ASN A 212 17.03 -3.72 -28.92
N THR A 213 15.82 -4.01 -28.36
CA THR A 213 15.43 -5.36 -27.93
C THR A 213 15.24 -6.29 -29.09
N PHE A 214 14.63 -5.80 -30.19
CA PHE A 214 14.44 -6.55 -31.40
C PHE A 214 15.77 -6.99 -32.02
N TYR A 215 16.71 -6.07 -32.26
CA TYR A 215 18.03 -6.41 -32.83
C TYR A 215 18.88 -7.27 -31.90
N LYS A 216 18.72 -7.12 -30.56
CA LYS A 216 19.32 -8.04 -29.59
C LYS A 216 18.83 -9.47 -29.79
N TYR A 217 17.52 -9.68 -29.88
CA TYR A 217 16.94 -11.01 -30.06
C TYR A 217 17.29 -11.59 -31.45
N LYS A 218 17.33 -10.78 -32.49
CA LYS A 218 17.74 -11.17 -33.83
C LYS A 218 19.21 -11.66 -33.87
N ARG A 219 20.09 -10.98 -33.10
CA ARG A 219 21.50 -11.39 -32.94
C ARG A 219 21.60 -12.70 -32.15
N GLU A 220 20.87 -12.83 -31.08
CA GLU A 220 20.85 -14.05 -30.27
C GLU A 220 20.33 -15.27 -31.04
N LEU A 221 19.37 -15.10 -31.96
CA LEU A 221 18.89 -16.16 -32.84
C LEU A 221 19.92 -16.56 -33.89
N ARG A 222 20.68 -15.60 -34.44
CA ARG A 222 21.77 -15.90 -35.40
C ARG A 222 22.96 -16.64 -34.75
N LEU A 223 23.22 -16.39 -33.44
CA LEU A 223 24.32 -17.03 -32.71
C LEU A 223 23.93 -18.41 -32.14
N GLY A 224 22.68 -18.74 -32.07
CA GLY A 224 22.15 -19.99 -31.55
C GLY A 224 21.62 -20.96 -32.66
N ALA A 225 21.78 -20.58 -33.93
CA ALA A 225 21.54 -21.41 -35.11
C ALA A 225 22.91 -21.90 -35.67
#